data_83a0991c5110888eeb2c76d564e31624
#
_entry.id   83a0991c5110888eeb2c76d564e31624
#
_cell.length_a   1.000
_cell.length_b   1.000
_cell.length_c   1.000
_cell.angle_alpha   90.00
_cell.angle_beta   90.00
_cell.angle_gamma   90.00
#
_symmetry.space_group_name_H-M   'P 1'
#
loop_
_entity.id
_entity.type
_entity.pdbx_description
1 polymer ?
#
loop_
_entity_poly.entity_id
_entity_poly.type
_entity_poly.pdbx_seq_one_letter_code
_entity_poly.pdbx_strand_id
1 'polypeptide(L)'
;KKISKKLNLNFIEFKKVDNFDSIVNTTSSYNVLNDSFAKLNLDGKFIEASWYGNKIGKLNLGNEFHSKRLKIISSQVSNIPVHMKKKHNYKSRLKIAIDALSNDEIMILINSNSKFNNLENDYISILNNENIIIHAIKY
;
A
#
# COMPACT_ATOMS: atom_id res chain seq x y z
N LYS A 1 7.09 -13.49 2.38
CA LYS A 1 8.45 -14.13 2.53
C LYS A 1 9.15 -14.40 1.20
N LYS A 2 8.53 -15.09 0.21
CA LYS A 2 9.20 -15.40 -1.08
C LYS A 2 9.59 -14.12 -1.85
N ILE A 3 8.69 -13.15 -1.92
CA ILE A 3 8.91 -11.89 -2.64
C ILE A 3 9.93 -11.01 -1.95
N SER A 4 9.83 -10.85 -0.63
CA SER A 4 10.79 -10.05 0.12
C SER A 4 12.22 -10.55 -0.06
N LYS A 5 12.43 -11.88 -0.15
CA LYS A 5 13.72 -12.45 -0.49
C LYS A 5 14.18 -12.08 -1.90
N LYS A 6 13.29 -12.13 -2.90
CA LYS A 6 13.62 -11.78 -4.28
C LYS A 6 13.97 -10.30 -4.44
N LEU A 7 13.30 -9.43 -3.68
CA LEU A 7 13.49 -7.98 -3.70
C LEU A 7 14.52 -7.49 -2.67
N ASN A 8 15.23 -8.39 -2.00
CA ASN A 8 16.17 -8.07 -0.92
C ASN A 8 15.57 -7.15 0.16
N LEU A 9 14.29 -7.36 0.49
CA LEU A 9 13.56 -6.59 1.49
C LEU A 9 13.51 -7.36 2.81
N ASN A 10 13.62 -6.65 3.92
CA ASN A 10 13.41 -7.22 5.24
C ASN A 10 11.92 -7.52 5.44
N PHE A 11 11.61 -8.81 5.62
CA PHE A 11 10.27 -9.25 5.98
C PHE A 11 10.24 -9.58 7.47
N ILE A 12 9.49 -8.81 8.24
CA ILE A 12 9.29 -9.04 9.67
C ILE A 12 7.79 -9.06 9.95
N GLU A 13 7.36 -9.94 10.84
CA GLU A 13 5.97 -9.99 11.26
C GLU A 13 5.61 -8.72 12.03
N PHE A 14 4.50 -8.10 11.69
CA PHE A 14 4.05 -6.83 12.27
C PHE A 14 4.03 -6.82 13.81
N LYS A 15 3.70 -7.96 14.43
CA LYS A 15 3.67 -8.10 15.89
C LYS A 15 5.05 -8.05 16.56
N LYS A 16 6.14 -8.24 15.79
CA LYS A 16 7.51 -8.36 16.28
C LYS A 16 8.35 -7.09 16.10
N VAL A 17 7.75 -6.02 15.66
CA VAL A 17 8.46 -4.77 15.35
C VAL A 17 7.82 -3.59 16.04
N ASP A 18 8.64 -2.63 16.44
CA ASP A 18 8.26 -1.39 17.10
C ASP A 18 9.22 -0.26 16.72
N ASN A 19 8.93 0.94 17.20
CA ASN A 19 9.80 2.13 17.10
C ASN A 19 9.99 2.65 15.67
N PHE A 20 8.87 2.84 14.96
CA PHE A 20 8.87 3.44 13.63
C PHE A 20 8.56 4.94 13.67
N ASP A 21 9.25 5.72 12.84
CA ASP A 21 8.89 7.12 12.60
C ASP A 21 7.73 7.24 11.62
N SER A 22 7.55 6.24 10.76
CA SER A 22 6.44 6.20 9.82
C SER A 22 6.01 4.77 9.50
N ILE A 23 4.70 4.54 9.44
CA ILE A 23 4.08 3.28 8.99
C ILE A 23 3.20 3.60 7.79
N VAL A 24 3.36 2.85 6.69
CA VAL A 24 2.48 2.91 5.52
C VAL A 24 1.53 1.72 5.56
N ASN A 25 0.23 1.99 5.64
CA ASN A 25 -0.82 0.96 5.65
C ASN A 25 -1.44 0.79 4.26
N THR A 26 -1.57 -0.46 3.83
CA THR A 26 -2.22 -0.85 2.58
C THR A 26 -3.31 -1.91 2.79
N THR A 27 -3.74 -2.13 4.05
CA THR A 27 -4.60 -3.27 4.40
C THR A 27 -6.08 -2.93 4.51
N SER A 28 -6.46 -1.65 4.54
CA SER A 28 -7.82 -1.15 4.88
C SER A 28 -8.42 -1.82 6.14
N SER A 29 -7.58 -2.03 7.15
CA SER A 29 -7.95 -2.66 8.42
C SER A 29 -7.84 -1.68 9.58
N TYR A 30 -8.96 -1.42 10.27
CA TYR A 30 -8.97 -0.59 11.48
C TYR A 30 -8.17 -1.21 12.64
N ASN A 31 -8.09 -2.53 12.71
CA ASN A 31 -7.29 -3.21 13.73
C ASN A 31 -5.80 -2.91 13.50
N VAL A 32 -5.32 -3.04 12.25
CA VAL A 32 -3.93 -2.72 11.90
C VAL A 32 -3.63 -1.26 12.20
N LEU A 33 -4.56 -0.34 11.89
CA LEU A 33 -4.39 1.09 12.19
C LEU A 33 -4.26 1.33 13.70
N ASN A 34 -5.16 0.79 14.51
CA ASN A 34 -5.11 0.95 15.97
C ASN A 34 -3.85 0.32 16.57
N ASP A 35 -3.47 -0.89 16.14
CA ASP A 35 -2.27 -1.59 16.61
C ASP A 35 -0.98 -0.84 16.23
N SER A 36 -1.01 -0.08 15.14
CA SER A 36 0.13 0.71 14.67
C SER A 36 0.47 1.88 15.59
N PHE A 37 -0.49 2.42 16.34
CA PHE A 37 -0.21 3.55 17.24
C PHE A 37 0.81 3.20 18.32
N ALA A 38 0.74 2.00 18.89
CA ALA A 38 1.72 1.55 19.87
C ALA A 38 3.14 1.44 19.29
N LYS A 39 3.24 1.16 17.98
CA LYS A 39 4.51 0.91 17.27
C LYS A 39 5.20 2.15 16.73
N LEU A 40 4.50 3.27 16.71
CA LEU A 40 5.06 4.55 16.27
C LEU A 40 5.81 5.25 17.40
N ASN A 41 6.88 5.94 17.03
CA ASN A 41 7.63 6.86 17.89
C ASN A 41 6.84 8.13 18.18
N LEU A 42 7.36 8.99 19.07
CA LEU A 42 6.86 10.34 19.31
C LEU A 42 6.83 11.13 17.98
N ASP A 43 5.74 11.86 17.72
CA ASP A 43 5.50 12.60 16.46
C ASP A 43 5.42 11.71 15.21
N GLY A 44 5.29 10.41 15.39
CA GLY A 44 5.23 9.42 14.33
C GLY A 44 4.03 9.60 13.37
N LYS A 45 4.17 9.08 12.15
CA LYS A 45 3.21 9.25 11.07
C LYS A 45 2.63 7.90 10.64
N PHE A 46 1.31 7.80 10.64
CA PHE A 46 0.61 6.71 10.01
C PHE A 46 0.09 7.18 8.65
N ILE A 47 0.61 6.61 7.58
CA ILE A 47 0.25 6.96 6.20
C ILE A 47 -0.74 5.92 5.69
N GLU A 48 -1.99 6.33 5.51
CA GLU A 48 -3.03 5.47 4.98
C GLU A 48 -3.02 5.52 3.45
N ALA A 49 -2.56 4.44 2.83
CA ALA A 49 -2.49 4.28 1.38
C ALA A 49 -3.59 3.36 0.83
N SER A 50 -4.40 2.76 1.70
CA SER A 50 -5.53 1.92 1.29
C SER A 50 -6.86 2.68 1.34
N TRP A 51 -7.84 2.15 0.64
CA TRP A 51 -9.19 2.71 0.62
C TRP A 51 -10.16 1.80 1.37
N TYR A 52 -10.83 2.37 2.37
CA TYR A 52 -11.79 1.63 3.21
C TYR A 52 -13.18 1.52 2.57
N GLY A 53 -13.45 2.23 1.46
CA GLY A 53 -14.79 2.28 0.86
C GLY A 53 -15.81 2.87 1.85
N ASN A 54 -16.93 2.17 2.04
CA ASN A 54 -18.00 2.57 2.96
C ASN A 54 -17.84 1.94 4.35
N LYS A 55 -16.70 1.33 4.66
CA LYS A 55 -16.49 0.72 5.99
C LYS A 55 -16.42 1.80 7.05
N ILE A 56 -17.11 1.55 8.17
CA ILE A 56 -17.06 2.38 9.37
C ILE A 56 -16.34 1.57 10.46
N GLY A 57 -15.45 2.22 11.22
CA GLY A 57 -14.71 1.59 12.29
C GLY A 57 -14.39 2.54 13.43
N LYS A 58 -13.97 1.97 14.55
CA LYS A 58 -13.57 2.72 15.74
C LYS A 58 -12.08 2.98 15.73
N LEU A 59 -11.67 4.20 16.06
CA LEU A 59 -10.28 4.60 16.27
C LEU A 59 -10.04 4.87 17.76
N ASN A 60 -8.95 4.35 18.27
CA ASN A 60 -8.47 4.66 19.61
C ASN A 60 -7.59 5.92 19.56
N LEU A 61 -8.22 7.08 19.66
CA LEU A 61 -7.53 8.37 19.63
C LEU A 61 -7.02 8.83 21.00
N GLY A 62 -7.28 8.08 22.06
CA GLY A 62 -6.64 8.23 23.36
C GLY A 62 -5.24 7.59 23.39
N ASN A 63 -4.72 7.26 24.57
CA ASN A 63 -3.46 6.53 24.78
C ASN A 63 -2.32 7.01 23.86
N GLU A 64 -1.74 6.08 23.10
CA GLU A 64 -0.57 6.33 22.28
C GLU A 64 -0.78 7.39 21.19
N PHE A 65 -1.97 7.43 20.57
CA PHE A 65 -2.23 8.43 19.54
C PHE A 65 -2.08 9.84 20.12
N HIS A 66 -2.69 10.11 21.27
CA HIS A 66 -2.63 11.41 21.94
C HIS A 66 -1.27 11.68 22.57
N SER A 67 -0.78 10.74 23.39
CA SER A 67 0.45 10.93 24.18
C SER A 67 1.70 11.06 23.33
N LYS A 68 1.74 10.38 22.18
CA LYS A 68 2.85 10.44 21.22
C LYS A 68 2.67 11.50 20.12
N ARG A 69 1.60 12.30 20.14
CA ARG A 69 1.27 13.32 19.12
C ARG A 69 1.29 12.77 17.69
N LEU A 70 0.71 11.58 17.50
CA LEU A 70 0.73 10.89 16.23
C LEU A 70 -0.09 11.62 15.16
N LYS A 71 0.23 11.38 13.92
CA LYS A 71 -0.46 11.93 12.74
C LYS A 71 -0.99 10.81 11.87
N ILE A 72 -2.26 10.92 11.45
CA ILE A 72 -2.84 10.07 10.41
C ILE A 72 -2.91 10.90 9.13
N ILE A 73 -2.28 10.41 8.08
CA ILE A 73 -2.16 11.12 6.79
C ILE A 73 -2.75 10.23 5.70
N SER A 74 -3.74 10.73 4.98
CA SER A 74 -4.29 10.04 3.82
C SER A 74 -3.36 10.21 2.61
N SER A 75 -3.00 9.11 1.96
CA SER A 75 -2.28 9.09 0.69
C SER A 75 -3.27 8.88 -0.45
N GLN A 76 -3.83 9.98 -0.97
CA GLN A 76 -4.84 9.94 -2.02
C GLN A 76 -4.17 10.03 -3.41
N VAL A 77 -4.36 8.98 -4.22
CA VAL A 77 -3.69 8.85 -5.53
C VAL A 77 -4.27 9.75 -6.61
N SER A 78 -5.57 10.06 -6.55
CA SER A 78 -6.24 10.82 -7.63
C SER A 78 -5.89 12.31 -7.64
N ASN A 79 -5.37 12.85 -6.54
CA ASN A 79 -5.05 14.26 -6.43
C ASN A 79 -3.56 14.50 -6.21
N ILE A 80 -3.01 15.47 -6.92
CA ILE A 80 -1.64 15.91 -6.69
C ILE A 80 -1.65 16.85 -5.48
N PRO A 81 -0.84 16.58 -4.43
CA PRO A 81 -0.74 17.48 -3.28
C PRO A 81 -0.41 18.91 -3.71
N VAL A 82 -0.98 19.89 -3.02
CA VAL A 82 -0.87 21.31 -3.40
C VAL A 82 0.60 21.74 -3.58
N HIS A 83 1.47 21.34 -2.66
CA HIS A 83 2.90 21.68 -2.69
C HIS A 83 3.66 21.03 -3.86
N MET A 84 3.11 19.97 -4.46
CA MET A 84 3.71 19.26 -5.60
C MET A 84 3.19 19.74 -6.96
N LYS A 85 2.07 20.50 -7.00
CA LYS A 85 1.43 20.95 -8.26
C LYS A 85 2.34 21.81 -9.13
N LYS A 86 3.31 22.52 -8.53
CA LYS A 86 4.30 23.32 -9.31
C LYS A 86 5.32 22.45 -10.07
N LYS A 87 5.60 21.24 -9.58
CA LYS A 87 6.62 20.34 -10.15
C LYS A 87 6.03 19.19 -10.94
N HIS A 88 4.80 18.78 -10.61
CA HIS A 88 4.16 17.60 -11.18
C HIS A 88 2.75 17.90 -11.65
N ASN A 89 2.40 17.27 -12.77
CA ASN A 89 1.05 17.13 -13.29
C ASN A 89 0.71 15.64 -13.46
N TYR A 90 -0.50 15.33 -13.87
CA TYR A 90 -0.93 13.92 -14.04
C TYR A 90 -0.06 13.17 -15.06
N LYS A 91 0.34 13.82 -16.16
CA LYS A 91 1.20 13.22 -17.19
C LYS A 91 2.59 12.88 -16.65
N SER A 92 3.21 13.80 -15.89
CA SER A 92 4.53 13.54 -15.30
C SER A 92 4.47 12.46 -14.23
N ARG A 93 3.41 12.38 -13.45
CA ARG A 93 3.19 11.29 -12.47
C ARG A 93 3.04 9.94 -13.16
N LEU A 94 2.22 9.87 -14.23
CA LEU A 94 2.04 8.66 -15.02
C LEU A 94 3.37 8.22 -15.62
N LYS A 95 4.16 9.16 -16.16
CA LYS A 95 5.49 8.85 -16.67
C LYS A 95 6.39 8.22 -15.60
N ILE A 96 6.46 8.79 -14.40
CA ILE A 96 7.23 8.24 -13.28
C ILE A 96 6.77 6.81 -12.95
N ALA A 97 5.46 6.55 -12.94
CA ALA A 97 4.93 5.21 -12.69
C ALA A 97 5.31 4.21 -13.80
N ILE A 98 5.23 4.62 -15.07
CA ILE A 98 5.63 3.79 -16.21
C ILE A 98 7.14 3.53 -16.19
N ASP A 99 7.95 4.56 -15.93
CA ASP A 99 9.40 4.41 -15.82
C ASP A 99 9.79 3.44 -14.68
N ALA A 100 9.05 3.48 -13.56
CA ALA A 100 9.25 2.53 -12.46
C ALA A 100 8.91 1.08 -12.84
N LEU A 101 7.92 0.86 -13.71
CA LEU A 101 7.58 -0.47 -14.21
C LEU A 101 8.66 -1.07 -15.12
N SER A 102 9.59 -0.27 -15.63
CA SER A 102 10.75 -0.77 -16.38
C SER A 102 11.83 -1.40 -15.50
N ASN A 103 11.66 -1.37 -14.17
CA ASN A 103 12.56 -2.03 -13.22
C ASN A 103 12.22 -3.52 -13.13
N ASP A 104 13.19 -4.37 -13.43
CA ASP A 104 13.06 -5.83 -13.37
C ASP A 104 12.61 -6.33 -11.98
N GLU A 105 13.01 -5.65 -10.91
CA GLU A 105 12.59 -5.97 -9.54
C GLU A 105 11.07 -5.83 -9.37
N ILE A 106 10.46 -4.80 -9.97
CA ILE A 106 9.01 -4.60 -9.92
C ILE A 106 8.28 -5.61 -10.80
N MET A 107 8.86 -5.96 -11.95
CA MET A 107 8.30 -6.97 -12.86
C MET A 107 8.15 -8.35 -12.20
N ILE A 108 8.95 -8.67 -11.19
CA ILE A 108 8.80 -9.90 -10.39
C ILE A 108 7.42 -10.00 -9.71
N LEU A 109 6.76 -8.87 -9.45
CA LEU A 109 5.43 -8.85 -8.85
C LEU A 109 4.34 -9.31 -9.80
N ILE A 110 4.56 -9.23 -11.12
CA ILE A 110 3.64 -9.77 -12.14
C ILE A 110 3.88 -11.28 -12.22
N ASN A 111 3.08 -12.03 -11.49
CA ASN A 111 3.28 -13.47 -11.36
C ASN A 111 2.17 -14.31 -12.01
N SER A 112 1.25 -13.66 -12.72
CA SER A 112 0.16 -14.29 -13.46
C SER A 112 -0.17 -13.47 -14.71
N ASN A 113 -0.67 -14.14 -15.77
CA ASN A 113 -1.17 -13.45 -16.95
C ASN A 113 -2.22 -14.28 -17.67
N SER A 114 -3.12 -13.61 -18.43
CA SER A 114 -4.04 -14.21 -19.38
C SER A 114 -4.17 -13.36 -20.64
N LYS A 115 -4.70 -13.95 -21.71
CA LYS A 115 -5.12 -13.18 -22.89
C LYS A 115 -6.45 -12.49 -22.61
N PHE A 116 -6.64 -11.31 -23.18
CA PHE A 116 -7.88 -10.55 -23.02
C PHE A 116 -9.14 -11.38 -23.33
N ASN A 117 -9.09 -12.18 -24.41
CA ASN A 117 -10.21 -13.02 -24.83
C ASN A 117 -10.61 -14.12 -23.82
N ASN A 118 -9.71 -14.47 -22.90
CA ASN A 118 -9.98 -15.48 -21.87
C ASN A 118 -10.41 -14.85 -20.54
N LEU A 119 -10.33 -13.53 -20.42
CA LEU A 119 -10.51 -12.82 -19.15
C LEU A 119 -11.86 -13.11 -18.50
N GLU A 120 -12.95 -13.19 -19.29
CA GLU A 120 -14.28 -13.47 -18.78
C GLU A 120 -14.33 -14.80 -18.02
N ASN A 121 -13.70 -15.84 -18.55
CA ASN A 121 -13.65 -17.17 -17.94
C ASN A 121 -12.69 -17.24 -16.75
N ASP A 122 -11.58 -16.49 -16.81
CA ASP A 122 -10.50 -16.55 -15.82
C ASP A 122 -10.74 -15.60 -14.64
N TYR A 123 -11.60 -14.59 -14.80
CA TYR A 123 -11.72 -13.46 -13.87
C TYR A 123 -11.97 -13.88 -12.42
N ILE A 124 -12.95 -14.74 -12.19
CA ILE A 124 -13.31 -15.19 -10.83
C ILE A 124 -12.17 -16.00 -10.20
N SER A 125 -11.52 -16.85 -10.98
CA SER A 125 -10.39 -17.66 -10.50
C SER A 125 -9.18 -16.80 -10.16
N ILE A 126 -8.93 -15.73 -10.92
CA ILE A 126 -7.87 -14.76 -10.68
C ILE A 126 -8.12 -14.01 -9.35
N LEU A 127 -9.34 -13.51 -9.15
CA LEU A 127 -9.70 -12.74 -7.95
C LEU A 127 -9.62 -13.58 -6.66
N ASN A 128 -9.94 -14.84 -6.73
CA ASN A 128 -9.96 -15.75 -5.59
C ASN A 128 -8.61 -16.42 -5.30
N ASN A 129 -7.60 -16.18 -6.12
CA ASN A 129 -6.29 -16.79 -5.95
C ASN A 129 -5.35 -15.89 -5.13
N GLU A 130 -5.22 -16.17 -3.85
CA GLU A 130 -4.37 -15.44 -2.90
C GLU A 130 -2.86 -15.45 -3.27
N ASN A 131 -2.43 -16.32 -4.18
CA ASN A 131 -1.04 -16.36 -4.65
C ASN A 131 -0.77 -15.37 -5.79
N ILE A 132 -1.79 -14.80 -6.41
CA ILE A 132 -1.64 -13.78 -7.44
C ILE A 132 -1.44 -12.42 -6.79
N ILE A 133 -0.36 -11.75 -7.15
CA ILE A 133 -0.04 -10.41 -6.67
C ILE A 133 -0.47 -9.37 -7.69
N ILE A 134 0.04 -9.52 -8.90
CA ILE A 134 -0.36 -8.72 -10.06
C ILE A 134 -0.64 -9.68 -11.21
N HIS A 135 -1.83 -9.56 -11.78
CA HIS A 135 -2.23 -10.26 -12.98
C HIS A 135 -2.14 -9.32 -14.18
N ALA A 136 -1.39 -9.71 -15.21
CA ALA A 136 -1.27 -8.95 -16.44
C ALA A 136 -2.23 -9.46 -17.51
N ILE A 137 -2.93 -8.57 -18.20
CA ILE A 137 -3.78 -8.89 -19.33
C ILE A 137 -3.01 -8.58 -20.61
N LYS A 138 -2.90 -9.56 -21.50
CA LYS A 138 -2.25 -9.44 -22.81
C LYS A 138 -3.31 -9.25 -23.90
N TYR A 139 -3.15 -8.22 -24.69
CA TYR A 139 -3.96 -7.92 -25.87
C TYR A 139 -3.39 -8.54 -27.12
#